data_8eff6ad81770f3c903868f40609e0ecb
#
_entry.id   8eff6ad81770f3c903868f40609e0ecb
#
_cell.length_a   1.000
_cell.length_b   1.000
_cell.length_c   1.000
_cell.angle_alpha   90.00
_cell.angle_beta   90.00
_cell.angle_gamma   90.00
#
_symmetry.space_group_name_H-M   'P 1'
#
loop_
_entity.id
_entity.type
_entity.pdbx_description
1 polymer ?
#
loop_
_entity_poly.entity_id
_entity_poly.type
_entity_poly.pdbx_seq_one_letter_code
_entity_poly.pdbx_strand_id
1 'polypeptide(L)'
;MIAEEDHIPPSPNECLEDFIITFKASLDPRLWIKLIREESAELLAEEPGTVEHLKEAADLMYVLEGFYSVAPDRMTLLLGDEEFSDMDNLIEDSTELLEAAETYYSHDVVYDAFLFVHKSNMSKLGDDGQPMFREDGKVLKGPNYKAPD
;
A
#
# COMPACT_ATOMS: atom_id res chain seq x y z
N MET A 1 -28.20 -16.86 5.11
CA MET A 1 -27.88 -16.86 6.41
C MET A 1 -26.38 -16.75 6.62
N ILE A 2 -25.73 -17.80 6.71
CA ILE A 2 -24.30 -17.80 7.00
C ILE A 2 -23.49 -17.11 5.92
N ALA A 3 -23.96 -17.17 4.67
CA ALA A 3 -23.26 -16.58 3.55
C ALA A 3 -22.95 -15.08 3.74
N GLU A 4 -23.83 -14.36 4.42
CA GLU A 4 -23.60 -12.94 4.67
C GLU A 4 -22.45 -12.71 5.64
N GLU A 5 -22.32 -13.59 6.62
CA GLU A 5 -21.24 -13.51 7.58
C GLU A 5 -19.90 -13.81 6.93
N ASP A 6 -19.90 -14.66 5.89
CA ASP A 6 -18.69 -15.03 5.16
C ASP A 6 -18.20 -13.90 4.23
N HIS A 7 -18.99 -12.86 4.06
CA HIS A 7 -18.66 -11.74 3.18
C HIS A 7 -18.11 -10.53 3.91
N ILE A 8 -17.59 -10.72 5.12
CA ILE A 8 -16.92 -9.64 5.83
C ILE A 8 -15.66 -9.26 5.05
N PRO A 9 -15.53 -7.99 4.66
CA PRO A 9 -14.35 -7.56 3.91
C PRO A 9 -13.06 -7.78 4.72
N PRO A 10 -11.96 -8.14 4.07
CA PRO A 10 -10.71 -8.30 4.79
C PRO A 10 -10.22 -6.97 5.36
N SER A 11 -9.53 -7.02 6.49
CA SER A 11 -8.89 -5.84 7.05
C SER A 11 -7.71 -5.41 6.15
N PRO A 12 -7.27 -4.15 6.25
CA PRO A 12 -6.08 -3.72 5.52
C PRO A 12 -4.86 -4.60 5.78
N ASN A 13 -4.66 -5.01 7.01
CA ASN A 13 -3.56 -5.91 7.37
C ASN A 13 -3.65 -7.24 6.64
N GLU A 14 -4.85 -7.84 6.59
CA GLU A 14 -5.07 -9.10 5.89
C GLU A 14 -4.80 -8.98 4.39
N CYS A 15 -5.21 -7.86 3.79
CA CYS A 15 -4.95 -7.59 2.38
C CYS A 15 -3.45 -7.56 2.08
N LEU A 16 -2.68 -6.89 2.92
CA LEU A 16 -1.24 -6.79 2.73
C LEU A 16 -0.54 -8.12 2.97
N GLU A 17 -0.99 -8.91 3.93
CA GLU A 17 -0.46 -10.26 4.14
C GLU A 17 -0.67 -11.10 2.89
N ASP A 18 -1.87 -11.06 2.31
CA ASP A 18 -2.17 -11.78 1.07
C ASP A 18 -1.28 -11.33 -0.07
N PHE A 19 -1.11 -10.02 -0.23
CA PHE A 19 -0.27 -9.47 -1.29
C PHE A 19 1.18 -9.93 -1.12
N ILE A 20 1.72 -9.78 0.09
CA ILE A 20 3.11 -10.11 0.39
C ILE A 20 3.38 -11.61 0.14
N ILE A 21 2.48 -12.46 0.59
CA ILE A 21 2.60 -13.91 0.41
C ILE A 21 2.46 -14.29 -1.07
N THR A 22 1.42 -13.79 -1.73
CA THR A 22 1.12 -14.14 -3.13
C THR A 22 2.23 -13.72 -4.07
N PHE A 23 2.75 -12.52 -3.89
CA PHE A 23 3.77 -11.96 -4.79
C PHE A 23 5.19 -12.19 -4.29
N LYS A 24 5.36 -12.79 -3.11
CA LYS A 24 6.68 -12.97 -2.49
C LYS A 24 7.40 -11.63 -2.39
N ALA A 25 6.66 -10.60 -1.97
CA ALA A 25 7.17 -9.24 -1.89
C ALA A 25 8.31 -9.17 -0.88
N SER A 26 9.20 -8.21 -1.09
CA SER A 26 10.35 -7.99 -0.21
C SER A 26 9.88 -7.69 1.21
N LEU A 27 10.58 -8.27 2.19
CA LEU A 27 10.35 -7.99 3.60
C LEU A 27 11.31 -6.92 4.13
N ASP A 28 12.14 -6.34 3.26
CA ASP A 28 13.04 -5.25 3.65
C ASP A 28 12.24 -3.95 3.80
N PRO A 29 12.20 -3.35 5.00
CA PRO A 29 11.45 -2.11 5.20
C PRO A 29 11.93 -0.96 4.32
N ARG A 30 13.16 -0.97 3.81
CA ARG A 30 13.67 0.07 2.92
C ARG A 30 12.89 0.17 1.63
N LEU A 31 12.45 -0.97 1.08
CA LEU A 31 11.58 -0.94 -0.11
C LEU A 31 10.28 -0.22 0.21
N TRP A 32 9.65 -0.55 1.32
CA TRP A 32 8.37 0.05 1.69
C TRP A 32 8.51 1.54 1.99
N ILE A 33 9.63 1.95 2.58
CA ILE A 33 9.93 3.37 2.78
C ILE A 33 10.00 4.10 1.44
N LYS A 34 10.67 3.51 0.46
CA LYS A 34 10.77 4.08 -0.88
C LYS A 34 9.40 4.21 -1.54
N LEU A 35 8.57 3.17 -1.42
CA LEU A 35 7.21 3.19 -1.96
C LEU A 35 6.35 4.27 -1.28
N ILE A 36 6.50 4.44 0.03
CA ILE A 36 5.79 5.49 0.76
C ILE A 36 6.18 6.86 0.25
N ARG A 37 7.45 7.11 -0.04
CA ARG A 37 7.89 8.39 -0.62
C ARG A 37 7.27 8.61 -2.00
N GLU A 38 7.25 7.58 -2.84
CA GLU A 38 6.66 7.67 -4.17
C GLU A 38 5.16 7.99 -4.10
N GLU A 39 4.43 7.25 -3.27
CA GLU A 39 2.98 7.43 -3.16
C GLU A 39 2.61 8.74 -2.48
N SER A 40 3.42 9.20 -1.51
CA SER A 40 3.20 10.50 -0.88
C SER A 40 3.36 11.64 -1.88
N ALA A 41 4.37 11.56 -2.75
CA ALA A 41 4.59 12.55 -3.79
C ALA A 41 3.46 12.55 -4.80
N GLU A 42 2.96 11.38 -5.19
CA GLU A 42 1.84 11.27 -6.12
C GLU A 42 0.56 11.85 -5.51
N LEU A 43 0.30 11.59 -4.23
CA LEU A 43 -0.85 12.17 -3.55
C LEU A 43 -0.78 13.69 -3.50
N LEU A 44 0.40 14.24 -3.19
CA LEU A 44 0.59 15.69 -3.15
C LEU A 44 0.38 16.35 -4.50
N ALA A 45 0.61 15.61 -5.58
CA ALA A 45 0.46 16.13 -6.94
C ALA A 45 -1.00 16.19 -7.40
N GLU A 46 -1.92 15.53 -6.70
CA GLU A 46 -3.32 15.47 -7.11
C GLU A 46 -4.15 16.56 -6.43
N GLU A 47 -5.16 17.05 -7.15
CA GLU A 47 -6.07 18.04 -6.62
C GLU A 47 -7.02 17.40 -5.60
N PRO A 48 -7.11 17.95 -4.36
CA PRO A 48 -7.99 17.39 -3.34
C PRO A 48 -9.44 17.30 -3.80
N GLY A 49 -10.09 16.19 -3.45
CA GLY A 49 -11.49 15.98 -3.76
C GLY A 49 -11.76 15.31 -5.10
N THR A 50 -10.72 15.00 -5.87
CA THR A 50 -10.87 14.31 -7.16
C THR A 50 -10.77 12.79 -6.99
N VAL A 51 -11.22 12.06 -8.00
CA VAL A 51 -11.09 10.59 -8.03
C VAL A 51 -9.61 10.19 -7.97
N GLU A 52 -8.76 10.92 -8.69
CA GLU A 52 -7.31 10.68 -8.70
C GLU A 52 -6.71 10.89 -7.31
N HIS A 53 -7.16 11.91 -6.59
CA HIS A 53 -6.73 12.16 -5.22
C HIS A 53 -7.13 11.01 -4.30
N LEU A 54 -8.37 10.54 -4.42
CA LEU A 54 -8.85 9.40 -3.64
C LEU A 54 -8.05 8.14 -3.93
N LYS A 55 -7.76 7.88 -5.20
CA LYS A 55 -6.95 6.72 -5.60
C LYS A 55 -5.56 6.79 -5.00
N GLU A 56 -4.91 7.95 -5.06
CA GLU A 56 -3.57 8.10 -4.52
C GLU A 56 -3.55 8.01 -2.99
N ALA A 57 -4.61 8.48 -2.33
CA ALA A 57 -4.76 8.29 -0.88
C ALA A 57 -4.84 6.80 -0.54
N ALA A 58 -5.60 6.03 -1.32
CA ALA A 58 -5.71 4.58 -1.12
C ALA A 58 -4.39 3.88 -1.40
N ASP A 59 -3.65 4.30 -2.42
CA ASP A 59 -2.32 3.77 -2.72
C ASP A 59 -1.35 4.01 -1.56
N LEU A 60 -1.38 5.22 -0.99
CA LEU A 60 -0.53 5.54 0.16
C LEU A 60 -0.90 4.67 1.37
N MET A 61 -2.20 4.51 1.62
CA MET A 61 -2.66 3.63 2.69
C MET A 61 -2.15 2.20 2.49
N TYR A 62 -2.16 1.73 1.25
CA TYR A 62 -1.71 0.38 0.92
C TYR A 62 -0.23 0.17 1.28
N VAL A 63 0.64 1.09 0.87
CA VAL A 63 2.07 0.94 1.15
C VAL A 63 2.40 1.19 2.63
N LEU A 64 1.64 2.05 3.32
CA LEU A 64 1.79 2.21 4.77
C LEU A 64 1.46 0.91 5.49
N GLU A 65 0.37 0.25 5.11
CA GLU A 65 0.01 -1.03 5.71
C GLU A 65 1.06 -2.11 5.41
N GLY A 66 1.62 -2.10 4.21
CA GLY A 66 2.72 -2.99 3.86
C GLY A 66 3.94 -2.77 4.73
N PHE A 67 4.30 -1.51 4.95
CA PHE A 67 5.40 -1.17 5.86
C PHE A 67 5.14 -1.72 7.26
N TYR A 68 3.96 -1.50 7.81
CA TYR A 68 3.62 -2.01 9.13
C TYR A 68 3.65 -3.53 9.21
N SER A 69 3.38 -4.21 8.11
CA SER A 69 3.41 -5.66 8.06
C SER A 69 4.84 -6.23 8.12
N VAL A 70 5.82 -5.51 7.58
CA VAL A 70 7.20 -6.01 7.48
C VAL A 70 8.15 -5.42 8.52
N ALA A 71 7.82 -4.25 9.08
CA ALA A 71 8.76 -3.44 9.83
C ALA A 71 9.03 -3.85 11.28
N PRO A 72 8.04 -4.33 12.08
CA PRO A 72 8.18 -4.33 13.53
C PRO A 72 9.47 -4.95 14.07
N ASP A 73 9.87 -6.09 13.56
CA ASP A 73 11.01 -6.82 14.09
C ASP A 73 12.30 -6.65 13.29
N ARG A 74 12.22 -5.93 12.17
CA ARG A 74 13.37 -5.82 11.26
C ARG A 74 14.04 -4.47 11.26
N MET A 75 13.37 -3.44 11.75
CA MET A 75 13.89 -2.07 11.70
C MET A 75 15.19 -1.91 12.47
N THR A 76 15.25 -2.45 13.69
CA THR A 76 16.42 -2.32 14.54
C THR A 76 17.61 -3.12 14.02
N LEU A 77 17.36 -4.14 13.19
CA LEU A 77 18.41 -5.00 12.66
C LEU A 77 18.98 -4.47 11.34
N LEU A 78 18.16 -3.78 10.54
CA LEU A 78 18.51 -3.37 9.19
C LEU A 78 18.85 -1.89 9.05
N LEU A 79 18.38 -1.04 9.95
CA LEU A 79 18.53 0.41 9.84
C LEU A 79 19.49 0.95 10.89
N GLY A 80 20.33 1.90 10.49
CA GLY A 80 21.15 2.66 11.44
C GLY A 80 20.30 3.72 12.14
N ASP A 81 20.86 4.36 13.17
CA ASP A 81 20.12 5.35 13.97
C ASP A 81 19.59 6.53 13.15
N GLU A 82 20.42 7.05 12.24
CA GLU A 82 20.01 8.17 11.37
C GLU A 82 18.93 7.73 10.40
N GLU A 83 19.12 6.55 9.79
CA GLU A 83 18.15 5.99 8.86
C GLU A 83 16.82 5.71 9.55
N PHE A 84 16.86 5.21 10.77
CA PHE A 84 15.66 4.97 11.57
C PHE A 84 14.91 6.27 11.87
N SER A 85 15.65 7.33 12.24
CA SER A 85 15.06 8.64 12.53
C SER A 85 14.40 9.24 11.28
N ASP A 86 15.05 9.15 10.13
CA ASP A 86 14.52 9.65 8.86
C ASP A 86 13.26 8.89 8.47
N MET A 87 13.26 7.58 8.67
CA MET A 87 12.11 6.73 8.42
C MET A 87 10.93 7.11 9.32
N ASP A 88 11.20 7.29 10.61
CA ASP A 88 10.16 7.62 11.57
C ASP A 88 9.48 8.95 11.23
N ASN A 89 10.29 9.95 10.82
CA ASN A 89 9.77 11.24 10.36
C ASN A 89 8.93 11.08 9.08
N LEU A 90 9.37 10.26 8.15
CA LEU A 90 8.62 10.01 6.92
C LEU A 90 7.28 9.35 7.21
N ILE A 91 7.25 8.36 8.09
CA ILE A 91 6.01 7.67 8.44
C ILE A 91 5.03 8.64 9.10
N GLU A 92 5.52 9.49 10.01
CA GLU A 92 4.69 10.50 10.66
C GLU A 92 4.12 11.49 9.64
N ASP A 93 4.96 12.02 8.76
CA ASP A 93 4.54 12.98 7.74
C ASP A 93 3.54 12.35 6.76
N SER A 94 3.79 11.12 6.35
CA SER A 94 2.91 10.42 5.42
C SER A 94 1.56 10.08 6.04
N THR A 95 1.56 9.73 7.32
CA THR A 95 0.31 9.47 8.06
C THR A 95 -0.52 10.74 8.17
N GLU A 96 0.12 11.88 8.49
CA GLU A 96 -0.57 13.17 8.53
C GLU A 96 -1.13 13.55 7.16
N LEU A 97 -0.38 13.30 6.10
CA LEU A 97 -0.83 13.56 4.73
C LEU A 97 -2.07 12.72 4.40
N LEU A 98 -2.05 11.44 4.76
CA LEU A 98 -3.20 10.55 4.54
C LEU A 98 -4.41 11.02 5.34
N GLU A 99 -4.23 11.37 6.61
CA GLU A 99 -5.31 11.87 7.45
C GLU A 99 -5.93 13.15 6.88
N ALA A 100 -5.08 14.05 6.37
CA ALA A 100 -5.56 15.27 5.72
C ALA A 100 -6.38 14.95 4.46
N ALA A 101 -5.94 13.98 3.67
CA ALA A 101 -6.66 13.54 2.48
C ALA A 101 -8.02 12.93 2.86
N GLU A 102 -8.06 12.16 3.93
CA GLU A 102 -9.29 11.52 4.39
C GLU A 102 -10.37 12.52 4.84
N THR A 103 -10.00 13.77 5.12
CA THR A 103 -11.00 14.80 5.45
C THR A 103 -11.92 15.14 4.29
N TYR A 104 -11.53 14.82 3.07
CA TYR A 104 -12.36 15.06 1.87
C TYR A 104 -13.34 13.92 1.61
N TYR A 105 -13.21 12.81 2.31
CA TYR A 105 -14.00 11.60 2.08
C TYR A 105 -14.42 11.01 3.42
N SER A 106 -15.42 10.11 3.42
CA SER A 106 -15.69 9.32 4.62
C SER A 106 -14.66 8.21 4.73
N HIS A 107 -14.50 7.69 5.93
CA HIS A 107 -13.62 6.53 6.16
C HIS A 107 -14.02 5.35 5.26
N ASP A 108 -15.31 5.11 5.10
CA ASP A 108 -15.81 4.00 4.29
C ASP A 108 -15.44 4.16 2.82
N VAL A 109 -15.45 5.38 2.30
CA VAL A 109 -15.06 5.66 0.91
C VAL A 109 -13.59 5.35 0.70
N VAL A 110 -12.73 5.76 1.61
CA VAL A 110 -11.29 5.49 1.52
C VAL A 110 -11.03 3.99 1.63
N TYR A 111 -11.72 3.31 2.53
CA TYR A 111 -11.59 1.87 2.69
C TYR A 111 -12.03 1.13 1.43
N ASP A 112 -13.14 1.53 0.81
CA ASP A 112 -13.60 0.94 -0.44
C ASP A 112 -12.56 1.15 -1.55
N ALA A 113 -12.00 2.36 -1.64
CA ALA A 113 -10.94 2.64 -2.60
C ALA A 113 -9.70 1.75 -2.32
N PHE A 114 -9.35 1.55 -1.07
CA PHE A 114 -8.27 0.65 -0.67
C PHE A 114 -8.53 -0.77 -1.18
N LEU A 115 -9.74 -1.27 -1.06
CA LEU A 115 -10.09 -2.61 -1.55
C LEU A 115 -9.99 -2.71 -3.07
N PHE A 116 -10.35 -1.66 -3.80
CA PHE A 116 -10.15 -1.62 -5.25
C PHE A 116 -8.68 -1.63 -5.62
N VAL A 117 -7.86 -0.88 -4.88
CA VAL A 117 -6.41 -0.88 -5.05
C VAL A 117 -5.84 -2.27 -4.78
N HIS A 118 -6.29 -2.93 -3.72
CA HIS A 118 -5.85 -4.28 -3.39
C HIS A 118 -6.19 -5.24 -4.54
N LYS A 119 -7.41 -5.20 -5.05
CA LYS A 119 -7.83 -6.03 -6.18
C LYS A 119 -6.95 -5.77 -7.41
N SER A 120 -6.70 -4.49 -7.70
CA SER A 120 -5.82 -4.10 -8.80
C SER A 120 -4.40 -4.66 -8.59
N ASN A 121 -3.86 -4.54 -7.38
CA ASN A 121 -2.53 -5.05 -7.07
C ASN A 121 -2.46 -6.57 -7.20
N MET A 122 -3.50 -7.30 -6.79
CA MET A 122 -3.54 -8.75 -6.92
C MET A 122 -3.59 -9.21 -8.38
N SER A 123 -3.93 -8.30 -9.32
CA SER A 123 -3.95 -8.61 -10.76
C SER A 123 -2.59 -8.46 -11.45
N LYS A 124 -1.52 -8.16 -10.71
CA LYS A 124 -0.19 -7.87 -11.29
C LYS A 124 0.65 -9.09 -11.66
N LEU A 125 0.08 -10.28 -11.65
CA LEU A 125 0.82 -11.50 -12.01
C LEU A 125 1.13 -11.56 -13.50
N GLY A 126 2.28 -12.15 -13.87
CA GLY A 126 2.64 -12.42 -15.24
C GLY A 126 1.85 -13.58 -15.85
N ASP A 127 2.09 -13.86 -17.12
CA ASP A 127 1.39 -14.93 -17.86
C ASP A 127 1.61 -16.31 -17.26
N ASP A 128 2.74 -16.52 -16.60
CA ASP A 128 3.09 -17.80 -15.97
C ASP A 128 2.53 -17.89 -14.54
N GLY A 129 1.70 -16.94 -14.12
CA GLY A 129 1.17 -16.87 -12.76
C GLY A 129 2.18 -16.41 -11.74
N GLN A 130 3.34 -15.90 -12.18
CA GLN A 130 4.40 -15.44 -11.29
C GLN A 130 4.49 -13.91 -11.29
N PRO A 131 4.92 -13.31 -10.17
CA PRO A 131 5.11 -11.87 -10.13
C PRO A 131 6.32 -11.42 -10.95
N MET A 132 6.26 -10.17 -11.42
CA MET A 132 7.36 -9.51 -12.07
C MET A 132 7.85 -8.39 -11.17
N PHE A 133 9.16 -8.21 -11.05
CA PHE A 133 9.74 -7.26 -10.11
C PHE A 133 10.62 -6.22 -10.79
N ARG A 134 10.59 -5.00 -10.24
CA ARG A 134 11.59 -3.97 -10.53
C ARG A 134 12.88 -4.35 -9.79
N GLU A 135 14.03 -3.77 -10.17
CA GLU A 135 15.32 -4.09 -9.56
C GLU A 135 15.33 -3.94 -8.03
N ASP A 136 14.57 -2.98 -7.49
CA ASP A 136 14.50 -2.73 -6.06
C ASP A 136 13.49 -3.62 -5.33
N GLY A 137 12.82 -4.52 -6.07
CA GLY A 137 11.85 -5.46 -5.50
C GLY A 137 10.40 -5.03 -5.58
N LYS A 138 10.09 -3.87 -6.17
CA LYS A 138 8.71 -3.45 -6.35
C LYS A 138 8.02 -4.37 -7.36
N VAL A 139 6.80 -4.84 -7.02
CA VAL A 139 6.00 -5.66 -7.93
C VAL A 139 5.54 -4.82 -9.11
N LEU A 140 5.82 -5.29 -10.31
CA LEU A 140 5.45 -4.61 -11.55
C LEU A 140 4.10 -5.11 -12.07
N LYS A 141 3.46 -4.27 -12.88
CA LYS A 141 2.22 -4.63 -13.56
C LYS A 141 2.51 -5.70 -14.61
N GLY A 142 1.88 -6.86 -14.48
CA GLY A 142 1.99 -7.91 -15.47
C GLY A 142 0.91 -7.81 -16.54
N PRO A 143 0.91 -8.76 -17.51
CA PRO A 143 -0.06 -8.71 -18.61
C PRO A 143 -1.52 -8.80 -18.18
N ASN A 144 -1.76 -9.39 -17.01
CA ASN A 144 -3.13 -9.56 -16.49
C ASN A 144 -3.56 -8.43 -15.55
N TYR A 145 -2.73 -7.40 -15.41
CA TYR A 145 -3.02 -6.27 -14.53
C TYR A 145 -4.30 -5.54 -14.95
N LYS A 146 -5.13 -5.21 -13.97
CA LYS A 146 -6.34 -4.40 -14.16
C LYS A 146 -6.28 -3.22 -13.21
N ALA A 147 -6.33 -2.01 -13.79
CA ALA A 147 -6.32 -0.79 -13.01
C ALA A 147 -7.59 -0.70 -12.15
N PRO A 148 -7.51 -0.01 -10.99
CA PRO A 148 -8.71 0.23 -10.18
C PRO A 148 -9.66 1.20 -10.89
N ASP A 149 -10.95 0.98 -10.72
CA ASP A 149 -11.98 1.84 -11.28
C ASP A 149 -12.30 3.04 -10.40
#